data_8930e91d4007892d680015bd0b6f5902
#
_entry.id   8930e91d4007892d680015bd0b6f5902
#
_cell.length_a   1.000
_cell.length_b   1.000
_cell.length_c   1.000
_cell.angle_alpha   90.00
_cell.angle_beta   90.00
_cell.angle_gamma   90.00
#
_symmetry.space_group_name_H-M   'P 1'
#
loop_
_entity.id
_entity.type
_entity.pdbx_description
1 polymer ?
#
loop_
_entity_poly.entity_id
_entity_poly.type
_entity_poly.pdbx_seq_one_letter_code
_entity_poly.pdbx_strand_id
1 'polypeptide(L)'
;MRIQSIALILLALCGQAGAQQAAPPVFSLWPEGAPGAEARRAEPEKVENTYVSNIHNPSLTVVKANSRHANGAAVIVVPGGGHRMLVWNNEGMVAAKSLNRVGVTAFVLKYRLARDPGASYSIENDAAADLRRAVRWVRAHAAEYGVDPHRLGVMGFSAGGELVSLVADNPEPGLPARQDAVDKLSARPDFQVLVYPGPLGVPARSVQNAPPAFIVAGSLDKCCMPPALGLYQQLVGAGVSAELHLYAETDHAFNMGQRSERLSDVHWPDRLADWLSDSGWLIPHDGKAPLGVPSPAQ
;
A
#
# COMPACT_ATOMS: atom_id res chain seq x y z
N MET A 1 -56.73 -31.42 -49.08
CA MET A 1 -56.07 -30.14 -48.84
C MET A 1 -55.60 -30.10 -47.37
N ARG A 2 -54.28 -30.30 -47.08
CA ARG A 2 -53.78 -30.26 -45.75
C ARG A 2 -53.00 -28.94 -45.62
N ILE A 3 -53.41 -28.09 -44.70
CA ILE A 3 -52.77 -26.83 -44.39
C ILE A 3 -51.73 -27.12 -43.35
N GLN A 4 -50.48 -26.88 -43.69
CA GLN A 4 -49.30 -26.96 -42.73
C GLN A 4 -49.15 -25.60 -42.08
N SER A 5 -49.28 -25.57 -40.74
CA SER A 5 -48.98 -24.40 -39.91
C SER A 5 -47.48 -24.33 -39.66
N ILE A 6 -46.84 -23.26 -40.11
CA ILE A 6 -45.46 -22.94 -39.84
C ILE A 6 -45.41 -22.15 -38.54
N ALA A 7 -44.85 -22.74 -37.48
CA ALA A 7 -44.56 -22.02 -36.23
C ALA A 7 -43.25 -21.25 -36.35
N LEU A 8 -43.32 -19.92 -36.27
CA LEU A 8 -42.16 -19.03 -36.20
C LEU A 8 -41.65 -19.02 -34.78
N ILE A 9 -40.45 -19.58 -34.53
CA ILE A 9 -39.76 -19.47 -33.26
C ILE A 9 -38.93 -18.17 -33.28
N LEU A 10 -39.36 -17.15 -32.53
CA LEU A 10 -38.57 -15.98 -32.25
C LEU A 10 -37.52 -16.34 -31.18
N LEU A 11 -36.24 -16.44 -31.57
CA LEU A 11 -35.11 -16.46 -30.63
C LEU A 11 -34.90 -15.04 -30.10
N ALA A 12 -35.24 -14.81 -28.83
CA ALA A 12 -34.88 -13.61 -28.11
C ALA A 12 -33.37 -13.70 -27.74
N LEU A 13 -32.54 -12.96 -28.46
CA LEU A 13 -31.13 -12.71 -28.07
C LEU A 13 -31.13 -11.80 -26.83
N CYS A 14 -31.05 -12.37 -25.63
CA CYS A 14 -30.69 -11.64 -24.44
C CYS A 14 -29.22 -11.25 -24.53
N GLY A 15 -28.93 -10.02 -24.98
CA GLY A 15 -27.64 -9.41 -24.91
C GLY A 15 -27.26 -9.27 -23.43
N GLN A 16 -26.26 -10.04 -22.97
CA GLN A 16 -25.60 -9.79 -21.68
C GLN A 16 -24.83 -8.48 -21.83
N ALA A 17 -25.41 -7.38 -21.37
CA ALA A 17 -24.66 -6.16 -21.10
C ALA A 17 -23.65 -6.46 -20.00
N GLY A 18 -22.39 -6.71 -20.36
CA GLY A 18 -21.30 -6.82 -19.40
C GLY A 18 -21.25 -5.52 -18.59
N ALA A 19 -21.54 -5.58 -17.32
CA ALA A 19 -21.41 -4.45 -16.42
C ALA A 19 -19.95 -4.00 -16.46
N GLN A 20 -19.68 -2.89 -17.13
CA GLN A 20 -18.37 -2.25 -17.17
C GLN A 20 -18.05 -1.82 -15.74
N GLN A 21 -17.06 -2.47 -15.14
CA GLN A 21 -16.68 -2.18 -13.75
C GLN A 21 -16.23 -0.72 -13.67
N ALA A 22 -16.93 0.08 -12.88
CA ALA A 22 -16.60 1.49 -12.69
C ALA A 22 -15.14 1.64 -12.21
N ALA A 23 -14.45 2.67 -12.70
CA ALA A 23 -13.10 2.96 -12.24
C ALA A 23 -13.08 3.16 -10.71
N PRO A 24 -12.03 2.69 -10.02
CA PRO A 24 -11.90 2.88 -8.59
C PRO A 24 -11.94 4.37 -8.22
N PRO A 25 -12.64 4.77 -7.14
CA PRO A 25 -12.71 6.15 -6.72
C PRO A 25 -11.34 6.68 -6.27
N VAL A 26 -11.08 7.96 -6.56
CA VAL A 26 -9.83 8.65 -6.24
C VAL A 26 -10.14 9.85 -5.36
N PHE A 27 -9.37 10.02 -4.27
CA PHE A 27 -9.56 11.07 -3.29
C PHE A 27 -8.28 11.88 -3.10
N SER A 28 -8.38 13.20 -3.14
CA SER A 28 -7.26 14.09 -2.81
C SER A 28 -6.92 14.02 -1.33
N LEU A 29 -5.64 13.90 -1.01
CA LEU A 29 -5.16 13.98 0.38
C LEU A 29 -5.18 15.41 0.94
N TRP A 30 -5.04 16.37 0.08
CA TRP A 30 -4.92 17.79 0.40
C TRP A 30 -5.99 18.59 -0.37
N PRO A 31 -7.20 18.75 0.17
CA PRO A 31 -8.30 19.42 -0.55
C PRO A 31 -7.96 20.83 -1.03
N GLU A 32 -7.14 21.57 -0.27
CA GLU A 32 -6.68 22.93 -0.60
C GLU A 32 -5.35 22.96 -1.38
N GLY A 33 -4.82 21.78 -1.74
CA GLY A 33 -3.51 21.59 -2.37
C GLY A 33 -2.43 21.19 -1.38
N ALA A 34 -1.49 20.35 -1.83
CA ALA A 34 -0.38 19.90 -1.02
C ALA A 34 0.58 21.07 -0.70
N PRO A 35 1.05 21.20 0.55
CA PRO A 35 2.01 22.26 0.93
C PRO A 35 3.27 22.18 0.07
N GLY A 36 3.71 23.32 -0.50
CA GLY A 36 4.87 23.39 -1.39
C GLY A 36 4.62 22.99 -2.84
N ALA A 37 3.37 22.64 -3.19
CA ALA A 37 2.98 22.31 -4.57
C ALA A 37 2.22 23.46 -5.29
N GLU A 38 2.09 24.61 -4.66
CA GLU A 38 1.23 25.73 -5.12
C GLU A 38 1.52 26.14 -6.57
N ALA A 39 2.80 26.22 -6.93
CA ALA A 39 3.23 26.66 -8.26
C ALA A 39 2.96 25.61 -9.37
N ARG A 40 2.84 24.33 -8.99
CA ARG A 40 2.79 23.21 -9.95
C ARG A 40 1.49 22.41 -9.88
N ARG A 41 0.59 22.69 -8.95
CA ARG A 41 -0.66 21.92 -8.75
C ARG A 41 -1.58 21.86 -9.97
N ALA A 42 -1.44 22.79 -10.93
CA ALA A 42 -2.19 22.80 -12.17
C ALA A 42 -1.54 21.96 -13.28
N GLU A 43 -0.31 21.52 -13.09
CA GLU A 43 0.36 20.66 -14.07
C GLU A 43 -0.29 19.26 -14.05
N PRO A 44 -0.57 18.66 -15.23
CA PRO A 44 -1.15 17.32 -15.28
C PRO A 44 -0.11 16.26 -14.92
N GLU A 45 -0.58 15.19 -14.29
CA GLU A 45 0.20 13.97 -14.16
C GLU A 45 0.58 13.42 -15.54
N LYS A 46 1.74 12.80 -15.63
CA LYS A 46 2.18 12.08 -16.83
C LYS A 46 1.95 10.59 -16.60
N VAL A 47 1.17 9.99 -17.50
CA VAL A 47 0.90 8.54 -17.48
C VAL A 47 1.53 7.93 -18.71
N GLU A 48 2.55 7.10 -18.52
CA GLU A 48 3.27 6.41 -19.58
C GLU A 48 3.20 4.90 -19.34
N ASN A 49 2.44 4.18 -20.18
CA ASN A 49 2.18 2.74 -20.01
C ASN A 49 1.62 2.42 -18.61
N THR A 50 2.49 1.90 -17.73
CA THR A 50 2.15 1.45 -16.37
C THR A 50 2.73 2.33 -15.27
N TYR A 51 3.33 3.46 -15.64
CA TYR A 51 4.01 4.40 -14.74
C TYR A 51 3.25 5.71 -14.65
N VAL A 52 3.36 6.36 -13.49
CA VAL A 52 2.81 7.71 -13.26
C VAL A 52 3.92 8.60 -12.71
N SER A 53 4.05 9.80 -13.24
CA SER A 53 5.01 10.82 -12.79
C SER A 53 4.38 12.21 -12.81
N ASN A 54 5.13 13.25 -12.49
CA ASN A 54 4.67 14.64 -12.39
C ASN A 54 3.50 14.79 -11.42
N ILE A 55 3.66 14.25 -10.21
CA ILE A 55 2.61 14.20 -9.18
C ILE A 55 2.75 15.42 -8.27
N HIS A 56 1.76 16.32 -8.30
CA HIS A 56 1.68 17.51 -7.48
C HIS A 56 0.46 17.54 -6.56
N ASN A 57 -0.52 16.66 -6.84
CA ASN A 57 -1.75 16.50 -6.07
C ASN A 57 -1.83 15.07 -5.51
N PRO A 58 -1.20 14.80 -4.36
CA PRO A 58 -1.23 13.48 -3.73
C PRO A 58 -2.63 12.96 -3.53
N SER A 59 -2.85 11.68 -3.83
CA SER A 59 -4.18 11.08 -3.82
C SER A 59 -4.19 9.62 -3.43
N LEU A 60 -5.34 9.12 -3.00
CA LEU A 60 -5.63 7.71 -2.73
C LEU A 60 -6.62 7.17 -3.74
N THR A 61 -6.25 6.08 -4.41
CA THR A 61 -7.19 5.27 -5.21
C THR A 61 -7.67 4.11 -4.35
N VAL A 62 -8.98 4.00 -4.15
CA VAL A 62 -9.58 2.98 -3.27
C VAL A 62 -9.95 1.74 -4.06
N VAL A 63 -9.36 0.61 -3.71
CA VAL A 63 -9.67 -0.71 -4.26
C VAL A 63 -10.29 -1.54 -3.14
N LYS A 64 -11.63 -1.53 -3.07
CA LYS A 64 -12.37 -2.23 -2.01
C LYS A 64 -12.29 -3.73 -2.18
N ALA A 65 -12.12 -4.45 -1.08
CA ALA A 65 -12.35 -5.87 -1.04
C ALA A 65 -13.81 -6.18 -1.35
N ASN A 66 -14.06 -7.36 -1.92
CA ASN A 66 -15.44 -7.81 -2.14
C ASN A 66 -16.17 -7.88 -0.79
N SER A 67 -17.36 -7.30 -0.70
CA SER A 67 -18.14 -7.22 0.54
C SER A 67 -18.42 -8.58 1.21
N ARG A 68 -18.40 -9.69 0.44
CA ARG A 68 -18.55 -11.04 0.98
C ARG A 68 -17.31 -11.56 1.70
N HIS A 69 -16.14 -10.97 1.46
CA HIS A 69 -14.85 -11.41 1.99
C HIS A 69 -14.13 -10.30 2.77
N ALA A 70 -14.66 -9.07 2.73
CA ALA A 70 -14.08 -7.95 3.45
C ALA A 70 -14.05 -8.24 4.96
N ASN A 71 -12.87 -8.17 5.55
CA ASN A 71 -12.65 -8.50 6.95
C ASN A 71 -12.40 -7.27 7.85
N GLY A 72 -12.44 -6.08 7.27
CA GLY A 72 -12.19 -4.81 7.95
C GLY A 72 -10.73 -4.39 8.03
N ALA A 73 -9.77 -5.24 7.67
CA ALA A 73 -8.39 -4.81 7.54
C ALA A 73 -8.18 -3.91 6.31
N ALA A 74 -7.23 -2.99 6.40
CA ALA A 74 -6.85 -2.11 5.30
C ALA A 74 -5.34 -1.99 5.15
N VAL A 75 -4.89 -1.74 3.91
CA VAL A 75 -3.48 -1.47 3.60
C VAL A 75 -3.37 -0.29 2.66
N ILE A 76 -2.51 0.68 3.01
CA ILE A 76 -2.07 1.71 2.06
C ILE A 76 -0.89 1.14 1.28
N VAL A 77 -1.06 1.03 -0.03
CA VAL A 77 -0.03 0.54 -0.96
C VAL A 77 0.76 1.72 -1.49
N VAL A 78 2.08 1.67 -1.33
CA VAL A 78 3.04 2.71 -1.68
C VAL A 78 3.97 2.19 -2.78
N PRO A 79 3.67 2.45 -4.06
CA PRO A 79 4.48 1.96 -5.17
C PRO A 79 5.90 2.54 -5.15
N GLY A 80 6.88 1.79 -5.66
CA GLY A 80 8.23 2.25 -5.90
C GLY A 80 8.40 2.98 -7.24
N GLY A 81 9.64 3.13 -7.68
CA GLY A 81 10.02 3.81 -8.91
C GLY A 81 11.12 4.86 -8.69
N GLY A 82 11.95 4.68 -7.65
CA GLY A 82 13.14 5.49 -7.38
C GLY A 82 12.85 6.94 -7.02
N HIS A 83 11.64 7.27 -6.57
CA HIS A 83 11.14 8.64 -6.34
C HIS A 83 11.12 9.52 -7.60
N ARG A 84 11.20 8.91 -8.80
CA ARG A 84 11.12 9.60 -10.10
C ARG A 84 9.78 9.38 -10.77
N MET A 85 9.17 8.23 -10.53
CA MET A 85 7.87 7.80 -11.02
C MET A 85 7.25 6.80 -10.03
N LEU A 86 6.01 6.45 -10.25
CA LEU A 86 5.38 5.32 -9.57
C LEU A 86 5.25 4.14 -10.54
N VAL A 87 5.62 2.94 -10.11
CA VAL A 87 5.33 1.65 -10.78
C VAL A 87 3.85 1.32 -10.52
N TRP A 88 2.97 2.17 -11.05
CA TRP A 88 1.56 2.28 -10.67
C TRP A 88 0.77 1.00 -10.84
N ASN A 89 0.93 0.33 -11.97
CA ASN A 89 0.15 -0.88 -12.22
C ASN A 89 0.66 -2.06 -11.37
N ASN A 90 1.96 -2.39 -11.47
CA ASN A 90 2.48 -3.64 -10.92
C ASN A 90 2.62 -3.59 -9.39
N GLU A 91 3.10 -2.49 -8.85
CA GLU A 91 3.32 -2.31 -7.40
C GLU A 91 2.15 -1.59 -6.71
N GLY A 92 1.27 -0.95 -7.48
CA GLY A 92 0.05 -0.33 -6.97
C GLY A 92 -1.18 -1.22 -7.17
N MET A 93 -1.74 -1.22 -8.38
CA MET A 93 -3.04 -1.84 -8.65
C MET A 93 -3.04 -3.37 -8.54
N VAL A 94 -1.96 -4.04 -8.98
CA VAL A 94 -1.84 -5.50 -8.85
C VAL A 94 -1.68 -5.90 -7.38
N ALA A 95 -0.87 -5.16 -6.60
CA ALA A 95 -0.74 -5.37 -5.16
C ALA A 95 -2.08 -5.19 -4.43
N ALA A 96 -2.81 -4.12 -4.75
CA ALA A 96 -4.14 -3.88 -4.22
C ALA A 96 -5.13 -5.03 -4.50
N LYS A 97 -5.14 -5.54 -5.73
CA LYS A 97 -5.97 -6.69 -6.10
C LYS A 97 -5.55 -7.98 -5.39
N SER A 98 -4.26 -8.16 -5.11
CA SER A 98 -3.77 -9.31 -4.34
C SER A 98 -4.28 -9.25 -2.90
N LEU A 99 -4.19 -8.10 -2.24
CA LEU A 99 -4.74 -7.86 -0.90
C LEU A 99 -6.25 -8.10 -0.84
N ASN A 100 -6.99 -7.67 -1.89
CA ASN A 100 -8.44 -7.90 -1.95
C ASN A 100 -8.81 -9.40 -1.97
N ARG A 101 -7.96 -10.29 -2.50
CA ARG A 101 -8.22 -11.76 -2.48
C ARG A 101 -8.30 -12.31 -1.07
N VAL A 102 -7.61 -11.70 -0.12
CA VAL A 102 -7.64 -12.07 1.31
C VAL A 102 -8.52 -11.15 2.15
N GLY A 103 -9.42 -10.42 1.53
CA GLY A 103 -10.43 -9.60 2.20
C GLY A 103 -9.97 -8.23 2.71
N VAL A 104 -8.75 -7.81 2.37
CA VAL A 104 -8.16 -6.53 2.78
C VAL A 104 -8.53 -5.43 1.78
N THR A 105 -9.09 -4.32 2.24
CA THR A 105 -9.30 -3.12 1.42
C THR A 105 -7.98 -2.40 1.21
N ALA A 106 -7.65 -2.06 -0.04
CA ALA A 106 -6.41 -1.39 -0.38
C ALA A 106 -6.65 0.07 -0.79
N PHE A 107 -5.72 0.94 -0.40
CA PHE A 107 -5.66 2.34 -0.76
C PHE A 107 -4.32 2.61 -1.45
N VAL A 108 -4.33 2.79 -2.77
CA VAL A 108 -3.09 2.99 -3.54
C VAL A 108 -2.72 4.46 -3.54
N LEU A 109 -1.54 4.78 -3.02
CA LEU A 109 -1.07 6.13 -2.82
C LEU A 109 -0.32 6.65 -4.06
N LYS A 110 -0.72 7.83 -4.54
CA LYS A 110 0.13 8.71 -5.33
C LYS A 110 0.72 9.75 -4.40
N TYR A 111 2.05 9.80 -4.31
CA TYR A 111 2.79 10.75 -3.47
C TYR A 111 3.72 11.61 -4.32
N ARG A 112 4.16 12.76 -3.81
CA ARG A 112 5.08 13.68 -4.49
C ARG A 112 6.45 13.05 -4.70
N LEU A 113 6.98 13.20 -5.89
CA LEU A 113 8.19 12.52 -6.35
C LEU A 113 9.40 13.47 -6.27
N ALA A 114 10.28 13.24 -5.31
CA ALA A 114 11.42 14.13 -5.03
C ALA A 114 12.53 14.11 -6.08
N ARG A 115 12.56 13.08 -6.94
CA ARG A 115 13.59 12.91 -7.99
C ARG A 115 13.00 12.98 -9.40
N ASP A 116 11.74 13.38 -9.54
CA ASP A 116 11.13 13.67 -10.84
C ASP A 116 11.79 14.92 -11.43
N PRO A 117 12.07 14.99 -12.73
CA PRO A 117 12.69 16.15 -13.36
C PRO A 117 11.96 17.46 -13.04
N GLY A 118 12.69 18.43 -12.49
CA GLY A 118 12.14 19.73 -12.08
C GLY A 118 11.36 19.70 -10.75
N ALA A 119 11.38 18.61 -10.00
CA ALA A 119 10.78 18.57 -8.67
C ALA A 119 11.58 19.40 -7.67
N SER A 120 10.85 20.11 -6.78
CA SER A 120 11.39 20.82 -5.62
C SER A 120 11.09 20.10 -4.30
N TYR A 121 10.51 18.90 -4.37
CA TYR A 121 10.09 18.12 -3.21
C TYR A 121 11.25 17.36 -2.58
N SER A 122 11.13 17.06 -1.29
CA SER A 122 12.01 16.16 -0.55
C SER A 122 11.30 14.86 -0.19
N ILE A 123 12.06 13.79 0.00
CA ILE A 123 11.51 12.50 0.39
C ILE A 123 11.05 12.55 1.84
N GLU A 124 11.91 13.08 2.72
CA GLU A 124 11.73 13.07 4.17
C GLU A 124 10.60 14.01 4.63
N ASN A 125 10.41 15.14 3.93
CA ASN A 125 9.39 16.12 4.31
C ASN A 125 8.12 15.96 3.50
N ASP A 126 8.21 16.03 2.15
CA ASP A 126 7.02 16.11 1.30
C ASP A 126 6.39 14.74 1.05
N ALA A 127 7.15 13.78 0.56
CA ALA A 127 6.63 12.43 0.29
C ALA A 127 6.24 11.70 1.59
N ALA A 128 7.03 11.86 2.67
CA ALA A 128 6.68 11.31 3.98
C ALA A 128 5.44 11.98 4.57
N ALA A 129 5.25 13.30 4.39
CA ALA A 129 4.02 13.98 4.80
C ALA A 129 2.79 13.45 4.06
N ASP A 130 2.92 13.14 2.76
CA ASP A 130 1.83 12.57 1.98
C ASP A 130 1.43 11.19 2.50
N LEU A 131 2.39 10.31 2.84
CA LEU A 131 2.08 9.01 3.43
C LEU A 131 1.50 9.15 4.85
N ARG A 132 2.05 10.04 5.70
CA ARG A 132 1.47 10.32 7.04
C ARG A 132 0.04 10.82 6.91
N ARG A 133 -0.23 11.71 5.97
CA ARG A 133 -1.58 12.21 5.70
C ARG A 133 -2.50 11.10 5.19
N ALA A 134 -2.00 10.19 4.34
CA ALA A 134 -2.75 9.05 3.86
C ALA A 134 -3.19 8.11 5.01
N VAL A 135 -2.29 7.80 5.96
CA VAL A 135 -2.62 7.00 7.15
C VAL A 135 -3.74 7.67 7.96
N ARG A 136 -3.61 8.97 8.23
CA ARG A 136 -4.62 9.75 8.97
C ARG A 136 -5.94 9.83 8.22
N TRP A 137 -5.88 10.03 6.90
CA TRP A 137 -7.07 10.11 6.05
C TRP A 137 -7.87 8.81 6.07
N VAL A 138 -7.20 7.66 5.90
CA VAL A 138 -7.88 6.35 5.96
C VAL A 138 -8.51 6.13 7.32
N ARG A 139 -7.85 6.50 8.43
CA ARG A 139 -8.43 6.42 9.77
C ARG A 139 -9.65 7.30 9.95
N ALA A 140 -9.60 8.54 9.44
CA ALA A 140 -10.74 9.47 9.52
C ALA A 140 -11.97 8.96 8.76
N HIS A 141 -11.77 8.22 7.66
CA HIS A 141 -12.82 7.73 6.79
C HIS A 141 -13.08 6.21 6.94
N ALA A 142 -12.53 5.58 7.97
CA ALA A 142 -12.56 4.14 8.13
C ALA A 142 -13.98 3.56 8.05
N ALA A 143 -14.96 4.20 8.69
CA ALA A 143 -16.36 3.76 8.69
C ALA A 143 -16.99 3.77 7.28
N GLU A 144 -16.64 4.73 6.43
CA GLU A 144 -17.17 4.84 5.05
C GLU A 144 -16.75 3.66 4.18
N TYR A 145 -15.59 3.07 4.49
CA TYR A 145 -15.01 1.96 3.74
C TYR A 145 -15.19 0.60 4.41
N GLY A 146 -15.84 0.55 5.59
CA GLY A 146 -15.98 -0.67 6.37
C GLY A 146 -14.63 -1.18 6.89
N VAL A 147 -13.73 -0.26 7.22
CA VAL A 147 -12.37 -0.53 7.70
C VAL A 147 -12.32 -0.32 9.22
N ASP A 148 -11.58 -1.17 9.91
CA ASP A 148 -11.23 -0.98 11.32
C ASP A 148 -10.02 -0.03 11.41
N PRO A 149 -10.13 1.14 12.04
CA PRO A 149 -9.02 2.10 12.13
C PRO A 149 -7.81 1.60 12.92
N HIS A 150 -7.92 0.47 13.62
CA HIS A 150 -6.86 -0.21 14.38
C HIS A 150 -6.26 -1.42 13.65
N ARG A 151 -6.64 -1.65 12.39
CA ARG A 151 -6.08 -2.69 11.51
C ARG A 151 -5.68 -2.12 10.16
N LEU A 152 -4.94 -1.00 10.21
CA LEU A 152 -4.45 -0.27 9.07
C LEU A 152 -2.94 -0.46 8.91
N GLY A 153 -2.53 -1.21 7.90
CA GLY A 153 -1.13 -1.37 7.52
C GLY A 153 -0.68 -0.45 6.39
N VAL A 154 0.62 -0.41 6.19
CA VAL A 154 1.27 0.22 5.04
C VAL A 154 2.15 -0.81 4.34
N MET A 155 2.16 -0.81 3.00
CA MET A 155 2.94 -1.73 2.18
C MET A 155 3.70 -0.95 1.12
N GLY A 156 5.04 -1.02 1.13
CA GLY A 156 5.87 -0.25 0.20
C GLY A 156 6.86 -1.11 -0.56
N PHE A 157 7.06 -0.75 -1.83
CA PHE A 157 7.99 -1.39 -2.75
C PHE A 157 9.18 -0.49 -3.03
N SER A 158 10.42 -0.98 -2.93
CA SER A 158 11.62 -0.23 -3.31
C SER A 158 11.65 1.16 -2.65
N ALA A 159 11.63 2.24 -3.43
CA ALA A 159 11.49 3.62 -2.94
C ALA A 159 10.21 3.84 -2.10
N GLY A 160 9.12 3.14 -2.40
CA GLY A 160 7.93 3.13 -1.54
C GLY A 160 8.19 2.44 -0.20
N GLY A 161 9.06 1.43 -0.16
CA GLY A 161 9.52 0.78 1.07
C GLY A 161 10.37 1.70 1.94
N GLU A 162 11.23 2.55 1.34
CA GLU A 162 11.93 3.63 2.05
C GLU A 162 10.93 4.55 2.76
N LEU A 163 9.88 4.94 2.03
CA LEU A 163 8.86 5.84 2.55
C LEU A 163 8.06 5.20 3.69
N VAL A 164 7.76 3.90 3.57
CA VAL A 164 7.11 3.12 4.64
C VAL A 164 7.99 3.12 5.89
N SER A 165 9.28 2.78 5.80
CA SER A 165 10.19 2.79 6.96
C SER A 165 10.30 4.19 7.58
N LEU A 166 10.44 5.25 6.75
CA LEU A 166 10.50 6.63 7.24
C LEU A 166 9.26 7.03 8.06
N VAL A 167 8.08 6.49 7.74
CA VAL A 167 6.83 6.84 8.42
C VAL A 167 6.48 5.86 9.52
N ALA A 168 6.61 4.56 9.30
CA ALA A 168 6.22 3.53 10.26
C ALA A 168 7.16 3.48 11.47
N ASP A 169 8.47 3.58 11.21
CA ASP A 169 9.49 3.48 12.25
C ASP A 169 9.77 4.84 12.94
N ASN A 170 9.35 5.94 12.30
CA ASN A 170 9.51 7.30 12.83
C ASN A 170 8.19 8.06 12.78
N PRO A 171 7.17 7.63 13.52
CA PRO A 171 5.89 8.32 13.54
C PRO A 171 6.07 9.69 14.19
N GLU A 172 5.96 10.75 13.39
CA GLU A 172 5.96 12.10 13.96
C GLU A 172 4.59 12.42 14.56
N PRO A 173 4.57 13.12 15.71
CA PRO A 173 3.37 13.79 16.16
C PRO A 173 2.92 14.80 15.10
N GLY A 174 1.61 14.96 14.91
CA GLY A 174 1.02 15.79 13.87
C GLY A 174 1.64 17.17 13.71
N LEU A 175 1.62 17.71 12.50
CA LEU A 175 2.12 19.06 12.20
C LEU A 175 1.26 20.13 12.87
N PRO A 176 1.82 20.96 13.78
CA PRO A 176 1.03 21.92 14.57
C PRO A 176 0.36 23.03 13.73
N ALA A 177 0.88 23.34 12.55
CA ALA A 177 0.55 24.57 11.82
C ALA A 177 -0.69 24.48 10.89
N ARG A 178 -1.22 23.27 10.59
CA ARG A 178 -2.40 23.07 9.72
C ARG A 178 -3.23 21.89 10.23
N GLN A 179 -3.68 21.97 11.46
CA GLN A 179 -4.45 20.89 12.07
C GLN A 179 -5.93 20.98 11.69
N ASP A 180 -6.30 20.32 10.59
CA ASP A 180 -7.68 19.91 10.42
C ASP A 180 -8.00 18.67 11.30
N ALA A 181 -9.25 18.19 11.25
CA ALA A 181 -9.66 17.03 12.04
C ALA A 181 -8.86 15.76 11.71
N VAL A 182 -8.39 15.61 10.46
CA VAL A 182 -7.59 14.49 9.98
C VAL A 182 -6.19 14.52 10.57
N ASP A 183 -5.56 15.68 10.65
CA ASP A 183 -4.19 15.83 11.16
C ASP A 183 -4.06 15.55 12.67
N LYS A 184 -5.17 15.54 13.41
CA LYS A 184 -5.19 15.16 14.83
C LYS A 184 -5.06 13.66 15.08
N LEU A 185 -5.28 12.83 14.05
CA LEU A 185 -5.18 11.38 14.16
C LEU A 185 -3.72 10.91 14.12
N SER A 186 -3.47 9.70 14.61
CA SER A 186 -2.15 9.08 14.53
C SER A 186 -1.77 8.76 13.09
N ALA A 187 -0.55 9.08 12.70
CA ALA A 187 0.07 8.66 11.44
C ALA A 187 0.80 7.32 11.54
N ARG A 188 0.87 6.69 12.74
CA ARG A 188 1.53 5.40 12.94
C ARG A 188 0.64 4.29 12.37
N PRO A 189 1.10 3.50 11.39
CA PRO A 189 0.37 2.31 10.94
C PRO A 189 0.37 1.23 12.03
N ASP A 190 -0.53 0.27 11.94
CA ASP A 190 -0.64 -0.82 12.91
C ASP A 190 0.30 -1.98 12.54
N PHE A 191 0.67 -2.12 11.27
CA PHE A 191 1.70 -3.03 10.76
C PHE A 191 2.35 -2.47 9.49
N GLN A 192 3.51 -3.01 9.13
CA GLN A 192 4.25 -2.60 7.92
C GLN A 192 4.69 -3.80 7.08
N VAL A 193 4.67 -3.62 5.76
CA VAL A 193 5.14 -4.59 4.77
C VAL A 193 6.16 -3.90 3.87
N LEU A 194 7.39 -4.42 3.86
CA LEU A 194 8.50 -3.84 3.13
C LEU A 194 8.98 -4.82 2.06
N VAL A 195 8.80 -4.44 0.81
CA VAL A 195 9.13 -5.27 -0.34
C VAL A 195 10.38 -4.69 -1.00
N TYR A 196 11.51 -5.38 -0.88
CA TYR A 196 12.85 -4.92 -1.28
C TYR A 196 13.06 -3.42 -1.03
N PRO A 197 12.92 -2.95 0.25
CA PRO A 197 12.99 -1.52 0.55
C PRO A 197 14.36 -0.97 0.17
N GLY A 198 14.38 0.21 -0.45
CA GLY A 198 15.62 0.92 -0.71
C GLY A 198 16.31 1.36 0.59
N PRO A 199 17.56 1.87 0.50
CA PRO A 199 18.40 2.11 1.68
C PRO A 199 18.04 3.37 2.48
N LEU A 200 17.27 4.30 1.94
CA LEU A 200 16.95 5.54 2.64
C LEU A 200 16.01 5.27 3.83
N GLY A 201 16.49 5.51 5.04
CA GLY A 201 15.72 5.22 6.26
C GLY A 201 15.62 3.72 6.58
N VAL A 202 16.43 2.87 5.94
CA VAL A 202 16.47 1.42 6.14
C VAL A 202 17.94 0.99 6.32
N PRO A 203 18.41 0.55 7.50
CA PRO A 203 17.65 0.47 8.75
C PRO A 203 17.20 1.83 9.29
N ALA A 204 16.19 1.83 10.15
CA ALA A 204 15.65 3.04 10.73
C ALA A 204 16.62 3.65 11.78
N ARG A 205 16.43 4.95 12.07
CA ARG A 205 17.17 5.62 13.14
C ARG A 205 16.82 5.06 14.53
N SER A 206 15.57 4.68 14.70
CA SER A 206 15.02 4.06 15.90
C SER A 206 13.84 3.20 15.51
N VAL A 207 13.66 2.07 16.17
CA VAL A 207 12.49 1.18 16.00
C VAL A 207 11.71 1.00 17.30
N GLN A 208 11.93 1.87 18.27
CA GLN A 208 11.37 1.74 19.61
C GLN A 208 9.84 1.69 19.63
N ASN A 209 9.18 2.35 18.64
CA ASN A 209 7.73 2.35 18.48
C ASN A 209 7.31 1.80 17.11
N ALA A 210 8.19 1.05 16.45
CA ALA A 210 7.90 0.45 15.16
C ALA A 210 6.75 -0.55 15.27
N PRO A 211 5.85 -0.62 14.27
CA PRO A 211 4.83 -1.65 14.22
C PRO A 211 5.44 -2.98 13.78
N PRO A 212 4.76 -4.12 14.02
CA PRO A 212 5.16 -5.41 13.45
C PRO A 212 5.42 -5.34 11.96
N ALA A 213 6.42 -6.09 11.48
CA ALA A 213 6.92 -5.98 10.11
C ALA A 213 6.97 -7.32 9.37
N PHE A 214 6.58 -7.29 8.09
CA PHE A 214 6.86 -8.34 7.11
C PHE A 214 7.81 -7.80 6.05
N ILE A 215 8.94 -8.45 5.84
CA ILE A 215 10.02 -7.97 4.98
C ILE A 215 10.37 -9.04 3.95
N VAL A 216 10.46 -8.67 2.66
CA VAL A 216 10.94 -9.57 1.61
C VAL A 216 11.99 -8.89 0.74
N ALA A 217 13.05 -9.62 0.34
CA ALA A 217 14.05 -9.14 -0.60
C ALA A 217 14.67 -10.30 -1.40
N GLY A 218 15.31 -9.98 -2.51
CA GLY A 218 16.09 -10.93 -3.30
C GLY A 218 17.54 -11.00 -2.86
N SER A 219 18.16 -12.18 -2.83
CA SER A 219 19.55 -12.36 -2.38
C SER A 219 20.59 -11.73 -3.32
N LEU A 220 20.24 -11.49 -4.58
CA LEU A 220 21.09 -10.80 -5.56
C LEU A 220 20.86 -9.28 -5.61
N ASP A 221 19.85 -8.78 -4.90
CA ASP A 221 19.55 -7.36 -4.81
C ASP A 221 20.59 -6.62 -3.98
N LYS A 222 21.65 -6.16 -4.64
CA LYS A 222 22.80 -5.49 -4.00
C LYS A 222 22.43 -4.18 -3.31
N CYS A 223 21.39 -3.51 -3.80
CA CYS A 223 20.95 -2.23 -3.23
C CYS A 223 20.16 -2.46 -1.92
N CYS A 224 19.28 -3.42 -1.92
CA CYS A 224 18.15 -3.38 -1.02
C CYS A 224 18.07 -4.60 -0.08
N MET A 225 18.77 -5.70 -0.38
CA MET A 225 18.87 -6.85 0.52
C MET A 225 19.64 -6.53 1.82
N PRO A 226 20.85 -5.91 1.78
CA PRO A 226 21.59 -5.60 3.01
C PRO A 226 20.83 -4.68 3.97
N PRO A 227 20.19 -3.56 3.52
CA PRO A 227 19.38 -2.73 4.42
C PRO A 227 18.14 -3.46 4.95
N ALA A 228 17.47 -4.29 4.15
CA ALA A 228 16.33 -5.09 4.60
C ALA A 228 16.72 -6.06 5.73
N LEU A 229 17.84 -6.77 5.58
CA LEU A 229 18.39 -7.65 6.62
C LEU A 229 18.76 -6.87 7.88
N GLY A 230 19.40 -5.69 7.72
CA GLY A 230 19.77 -4.82 8.84
C GLY A 230 18.55 -4.33 9.63
N LEU A 231 17.49 -3.92 8.94
CA LEU A 231 16.23 -3.51 9.56
C LEU A 231 15.58 -4.67 10.34
N TYR A 232 15.52 -5.86 9.74
CA TYR A 232 15.02 -7.05 10.44
C TYR A 232 15.75 -7.31 11.76
N GLN A 233 17.09 -7.29 11.72
CA GLN A 233 17.92 -7.48 12.92
C GLN A 233 17.67 -6.39 13.97
N GLN A 234 17.49 -5.15 13.54
CA GLN A 234 17.17 -4.02 14.39
C GLN A 234 15.82 -4.16 15.08
N LEU A 235 14.78 -4.55 14.32
CA LEU A 235 13.42 -4.78 14.84
C LEU A 235 13.40 -5.90 15.88
N VAL A 236 13.95 -7.07 15.53
CA VAL A 236 14.01 -8.22 16.44
C VAL A 236 14.84 -7.91 17.69
N GLY A 237 15.97 -7.20 17.53
CA GLY A 237 16.81 -6.76 18.64
C GLY A 237 16.10 -5.79 19.59
N ALA A 238 15.10 -5.06 19.11
CA ALA A 238 14.23 -4.17 19.90
C ALA A 238 12.97 -4.86 20.45
N GLY A 239 12.79 -6.16 20.22
CA GLY A 239 11.60 -6.92 20.63
C GLY A 239 10.36 -6.67 19.77
N VAL A 240 10.51 -6.06 18.61
CA VAL A 240 9.43 -5.86 17.63
C VAL A 240 9.25 -7.13 16.82
N SER A 241 8.02 -7.63 16.70
CA SER A 241 7.71 -8.80 15.86
C SER A 241 8.03 -8.51 14.40
N ALA A 242 8.89 -9.32 13.79
CA ALA A 242 9.27 -9.16 12.39
C ALA A 242 9.48 -10.53 11.72
N GLU A 243 9.06 -10.63 10.46
CA GLU A 243 9.29 -11.78 9.59
C GLU A 243 10.09 -11.35 8.37
N LEU A 244 11.11 -12.12 7.98
CA LEU A 244 11.98 -11.83 6.84
C LEU A 244 12.07 -13.03 5.89
N HIS A 245 11.84 -12.78 4.59
CA HIS A 245 12.09 -13.71 3.52
C HIS A 245 13.18 -13.19 2.58
N LEU A 246 14.26 -13.96 2.41
CA LEU A 246 15.31 -13.69 1.43
C LEU A 246 15.29 -14.77 0.36
N TYR A 247 14.88 -14.43 -0.85
CA TYR A 247 14.74 -15.37 -1.95
C TYR A 247 16.06 -15.57 -2.70
N ALA A 248 16.50 -16.82 -2.80
CA ALA A 248 17.74 -17.18 -3.49
C ALA A 248 17.69 -16.82 -4.98
N GLU A 249 18.82 -16.33 -5.51
CA GLU A 249 18.99 -16.00 -6.93
C GLU A 249 17.94 -15.02 -7.49
N THR A 250 17.37 -14.19 -6.64
CA THR A 250 16.37 -13.19 -6.98
C THR A 250 17.00 -11.81 -6.89
N ASP A 251 16.85 -11.01 -7.92
CA ASP A 251 17.29 -9.60 -8.00
C ASP A 251 16.15 -8.64 -7.65
N HIS A 252 16.40 -7.34 -7.78
CA HIS A 252 15.44 -6.27 -7.48
C HIS A 252 14.17 -6.33 -8.34
N ALA A 253 13.07 -5.76 -7.83
CA ALA A 253 11.82 -5.49 -8.54
C ALA A 253 11.11 -6.74 -9.08
N PHE A 254 11.05 -7.82 -8.30
CA PHE A 254 10.20 -8.97 -8.63
C PHE A 254 8.68 -8.68 -8.50
N ASN A 255 8.30 -7.48 -8.02
CA ASN A 255 6.92 -6.99 -7.86
C ASN A 255 6.06 -7.99 -7.04
N MET A 256 4.85 -8.27 -7.51
CA MET A 256 3.99 -9.31 -6.92
C MET A 256 4.28 -10.72 -7.50
N GLY A 257 5.55 -11.00 -7.85
CA GLY A 257 5.99 -12.26 -8.46
C GLY A 257 5.89 -12.31 -9.99
N GLN A 258 5.28 -11.32 -10.66
CA GLN A 258 5.04 -11.37 -12.12
C GLN A 258 6.30 -11.28 -12.96
N ARG A 259 7.42 -10.87 -12.38
CA ARG A 259 8.71 -10.75 -13.08
C ARG A 259 9.66 -11.91 -12.82
N SER A 260 9.18 -12.96 -12.18
CA SER A 260 9.97 -14.15 -11.86
C SER A 260 9.28 -15.42 -12.32
N GLU A 261 10.06 -16.39 -12.75
CA GLU A 261 9.60 -17.77 -12.99
C GLU A 261 9.85 -18.67 -11.78
N ARG A 262 10.51 -18.15 -10.74
CA ARG A 262 10.81 -18.90 -9.51
C ARG A 262 9.55 -19.00 -8.65
N LEU A 263 9.17 -20.19 -8.27
CA LEU A 263 7.95 -20.44 -7.48
C LEU A 263 7.96 -19.67 -6.15
N SER A 264 9.11 -19.56 -5.48
CA SER A 264 9.23 -18.79 -4.24
C SER A 264 8.87 -17.31 -4.43
N ASP A 265 9.32 -16.71 -5.55
CA ASP A 265 9.00 -15.32 -5.86
C ASP A 265 7.54 -15.13 -6.31
N VAL A 266 7.00 -16.12 -7.04
CA VAL A 266 5.58 -16.11 -7.47
C VAL A 266 4.65 -16.22 -6.27
N HIS A 267 5.05 -17.00 -5.25
CA HIS A 267 4.24 -17.30 -4.07
C HIS A 267 4.54 -16.45 -2.83
N TRP A 268 5.41 -15.43 -2.93
CA TRP A 268 5.63 -14.56 -1.76
C TRP A 268 4.36 -13.86 -1.25
N PRO A 269 3.37 -13.49 -2.12
CA PRO A 269 2.13 -12.91 -1.63
C PRO A 269 1.30 -13.87 -0.76
N ASP A 270 1.47 -15.20 -0.96
CA ASP A 270 0.83 -16.20 -0.10
C ASP A 270 1.47 -16.21 1.29
N ARG A 271 2.82 -16.02 1.37
CA ARG A 271 3.51 -15.86 2.68
C ARG A 271 3.06 -14.62 3.43
N LEU A 272 2.84 -13.51 2.70
CA LEU A 272 2.24 -12.31 3.29
C LEU A 272 0.83 -12.60 3.83
N ALA A 273 0.01 -13.34 3.09
CA ALA A 273 -1.35 -13.71 3.51
C ALA A 273 -1.33 -14.57 4.78
N ASP A 274 -0.42 -15.54 4.86
CA ASP A 274 -0.21 -16.37 6.05
C ASP A 274 0.20 -15.50 7.25
N TRP A 275 1.20 -14.61 7.08
CA TRP A 275 1.64 -13.71 8.14
C TRP A 275 0.53 -12.77 8.62
N LEU A 276 -0.27 -12.22 7.71
CA LEU A 276 -1.42 -11.37 8.06
C LEU A 276 -2.46 -12.16 8.87
N SER A 277 -2.67 -13.42 8.52
CA SER A 277 -3.59 -14.31 9.23
C SER A 277 -3.05 -14.69 10.62
N ASP A 278 -1.81 -15.14 10.71
CA ASP A 278 -1.17 -15.61 11.94
C ASP A 278 -1.00 -14.47 12.95
N SER A 279 -0.77 -13.25 12.45
CA SER A 279 -0.71 -12.03 13.27
C SER A 279 -2.09 -11.47 13.64
N GLY A 280 -3.19 -12.11 13.23
CA GLY A 280 -4.56 -11.71 13.57
C GLY A 280 -5.10 -10.50 12.79
N TRP A 281 -4.37 -9.99 11.78
CA TRP A 281 -4.82 -8.81 11.03
C TRP A 281 -6.05 -9.09 10.15
N LEU A 282 -6.25 -10.35 9.72
CA LEU A 282 -7.40 -10.73 8.88
C LEU A 282 -8.66 -11.10 9.68
N ILE A 283 -8.56 -11.23 11.01
CA ILE A 283 -9.69 -11.61 11.86
C ILE A 283 -10.32 -10.33 12.44
N PRO A 284 -11.65 -10.17 12.36
CA PRO A 284 -12.32 -9.04 13.02
C PRO A 284 -12.00 -9.03 14.51
N HIS A 285 -11.64 -7.86 15.03
CA HIS A 285 -11.18 -7.71 16.42
C HIS A 285 -12.38 -7.90 17.38
N ASP A 286 -12.32 -8.95 18.20
CA ASP A 286 -13.26 -9.17 19.32
C ASP A 286 -12.81 -8.50 20.62
N GLY A 287 -11.98 -7.46 20.51
CA GLY A 287 -11.37 -6.73 21.62
C GLY A 287 -10.07 -7.34 22.16
N LYS A 288 -9.55 -8.40 21.54
CA LYS A 288 -8.27 -9.00 21.90
C LYS A 288 -7.16 -8.52 20.97
N ALA A 289 -5.98 -8.25 21.51
CA ALA A 289 -4.83 -7.92 20.70
C ALA A 289 -4.48 -9.09 19.77
N PRO A 290 -4.06 -8.82 18.50
CA PRO A 290 -3.55 -9.86 17.61
C PRO A 290 -2.42 -10.66 18.29
N LEU A 291 -2.31 -11.95 17.98
CA LEU A 291 -1.26 -12.80 18.51
C LEU A 291 0.11 -12.20 18.15
N GLY A 292 0.99 -12.05 19.12
CA GLY A 292 2.36 -11.56 18.89
C GLY A 292 2.55 -10.04 18.97
N VAL A 293 1.49 -9.24 19.17
CA VAL A 293 1.65 -7.82 19.49
C VAL A 293 1.77 -7.70 21.02
N PRO A 294 2.91 -7.21 21.56
CA PRO A 294 2.98 -6.91 22.99
C PRO A 294 1.88 -5.92 23.35
N SER A 295 1.10 -6.23 24.38
CA SER A 295 0.16 -5.25 24.92
C SER A 295 0.95 -4.01 25.32
N PRO A 296 0.54 -2.78 24.92
CA PRO A 296 1.19 -1.60 25.47
C PRO A 296 1.14 -1.71 26.97
N ALA A 297 2.31 -1.63 27.60
CA ALA A 297 2.42 -1.65 29.05
C ALA A 297 1.46 -0.59 29.63
N GLN A 298 0.57 -1.02 30.52
CA GLN A 298 -0.31 -0.14 31.27
C GLN A 298 0.50 0.77 32.18
#